data_32650990d2b3640f85c559f070468996
#
_entry.id   32650990d2b3640f85c559f070468996
#
_cell.length_a   1.000
_cell.length_b   1.000
_cell.length_c   1.000
_cell.angle_alpha   90.00
_cell.angle_beta   90.00
_cell.angle_gamma   90.00
#
_symmetry.space_group_name_H-M   'P 1'
#
loop_
_entity.id
_entity.type
_entity.pdbx_description
1 polymer ?
#
loop_
_entity_poly.entity_id
_entity_poly.type
_entity_poly.pdbx_seq_one_letter_code
_entity_poly.pdbx_strand_id
1 'polypeptide(L)'
;MILDIIKEKIGNISVSAGDKSYTLDMLKLRRVKLDMRERSCLFNFAFPVFPDDGLRDKILSVVREACPPYFKIRLKIDRDYLDLRGA
;
A
#
# COMPACT_ATOMS: atom_id res chain seq x y z
N MET A 1 10.79 -7.52 3.92
CA MET A 1 10.31 -6.26 3.35
C MET A 1 8.85 -6.02 3.67
N ILE A 2 8.48 -4.76 3.72
CA ILE A 2 7.09 -4.39 4.10
C ILE A 2 6.04 -4.96 3.14
N LEU A 3 6.32 -5.01 1.86
CA LEU A 3 5.40 -5.57 0.87
C LEU A 3 5.11 -7.04 1.14
N ASP A 4 6.13 -7.80 1.49
CA ASP A 4 5.96 -9.22 1.79
C ASP A 4 5.10 -9.42 3.04
N ILE A 5 5.30 -8.57 4.04
CA ILE A 5 4.51 -8.62 5.27
C ILE A 5 3.04 -8.30 4.97
N ILE A 6 2.80 -7.30 4.14
CA ILE A 6 1.43 -6.92 3.74
C ILE A 6 0.75 -8.08 3.03
N LYS A 7 1.43 -8.68 2.06
CA LYS A 7 0.88 -9.80 1.29
C LYS A 7 0.62 -11.02 2.16
N GLU A 8 1.52 -11.29 3.09
CA GLU A 8 1.37 -12.41 4.00
C GLU A 8 0.19 -12.24 4.95
N LYS A 9 0.05 -11.05 5.54
CA LYS A 9 -0.98 -10.79 6.55
C LYS A 9 -2.37 -10.57 5.97
N ILE A 10 -2.47 -9.92 4.83
CA ILE A 10 -3.76 -9.63 4.21
C ILE A 10 -4.21 -10.80 3.34
N GLY A 11 -3.26 -11.51 2.75
CA GLY A 11 -3.56 -12.64 1.89
C GLY A 11 -3.89 -12.23 0.46
N ASN A 12 -4.44 -13.17 -0.30
CA ASN A 12 -4.77 -12.99 -1.70
C ASN A 12 -6.14 -12.34 -1.86
N ILE A 13 -6.17 -11.03 -1.69
CA ILE A 13 -7.39 -10.27 -1.87
C ILE A 13 -7.45 -9.78 -3.31
N SER A 14 -8.63 -9.90 -3.92
CA SER A 14 -8.90 -9.34 -5.23
C SER A 14 -9.73 -8.07 -5.11
N VAL A 15 -9.36 -7.06 -5.89
CA VAL A 15 -10.10 -5.82 -5.99
C VAL A 15 -10.73 -5.78 -7.38
N SER A 16 -12.04 -5.69 -7.43
CA SER A 16 -12.76 -5.62 -8.71
C SER A 16 -13.02 -4.16 -9.08
N ALA A 17 -12.72 -3.83 -10.33
CA ALA A 17 -12.99 -2.51 -10.88
C ALA A 17 -13.50 -2.69 -12.31
N GLY A 18 -14.80 -2.46 -12.50
CA GLY A 18 -15.45 -2.74 -13.77
C GLY A 18 -15.50 -4.25 -14.03
N ASP A 19 -14.99 -4.66 -15.17
CA ASP A 19 -14.95 -6.07 -15.58
C ASP A 19 -13.59 -6.73 -15.29
N LYS A 20 -12.69 -6.00 -14.62
CA LYS A 20 -11.35 -6.49 -14.32
C LYS A 20 -11.16 -6.71 -12.83
N SER A 21 -10.30 -7.66 -12.50
CA SER A 21 -9.89 -7.93 -11.12
C SER A 21 -8.41 -7.69 -10.96
N TYR A 22 -8.03 -7.13 -9.83
CA TYR A 22 -6.64 -6.84 -9.50
C TYR A 22 -6.30 -7.51 -8.18
N THR A 23 -5.15 -8.15 -8.13
CA THR A 23 -4.70 -8.82 -6.90
C THR A 23 -3.70 -7.96 -6.16
N LEU A 24 -3.51 -8.27 -4.88
CA LEU A 24 -2.58 -7.54 -4.03
C LEU A 24 -1.13 -7.67 -4.52
N ASP A 25 -0.83 -8.68 -5.32
CA ASP A 25 0.50 -8.83 -5.92
C ASP A 25 0.89 -7.66 -6.81
N MET A 26 -0.08 -6.91 -7.29
CA MET A 26 0.15 -5.74 -8.11
C MET A 26 0.49 -4.48 -7.31
N LEU A 27 0.47 -4.57 -5.99
CA LEU A 27 0.86 -3.46 -5.12
C LEU A 27 2.37 -3.27 -5.17
N LYS A 28 2.81 -2.04 -5.39
CA LYS A 28 4.23 -1.69 -5.45
C LYS A 28 4.54 -0.64 -4.42
N LEU A 29 5.73 -0.71 -3.84
CA LEU A 29 6.23 0.34 -2.96
C LEU A 29 7.12 1.27 -3.77
N ARG A 30 6.71 2.53 -3.92
CA ARG A 30 7.46 3.51 -4.69
C ARG A 30 8.45 4.29 -3.86
N ARG A 31 8.06 4.69 -2.66
CA ARG A 31 8.86 5.57 -1.83
C ARG A 31 8.51 5.40 -0.38
N VAL A 32 9.53 5.48 0.46
CA VAL A 32 9.37 5.62 1.90
C VAL A 32 10.06 6.91 2.29
N LYS A 33 9.30 7.84 2.87
CA LYS A 33 9.85 9.11 3.32
C LYS A 33 9.84 9.14 4.84
N LEU A 34 11.03 9.17 5.42
CA LEU A 34 11.20 9.17 6.86
C LEU A 34 11.58 10.57 7.33
N ASP A 35 10.83 11.09 8.31
CA ASP A 35 11.12 12.36 8.95
C ASP A 35 11.42 12.10 10.42
N MET A 36 12.71 12.16 10.78
CA MET A 36 13.14 11.86 12.15
C MET A 36 12.77 12.97 13.14
N ARG A 37 12.65 14.20 12.68
CA ARG A 37 12.23 15.32 13.54
C ARG A 37 10.80 15.15 14.01
N GLU A 38 9.92 14.87 13.05
CA GLU A 38 8.50 14.70 13.31
C GLU A 38 8.18 13.30 13.78
N ARG A 39 9.13 12.39 13.70
CA ARG A 39 8.92 10.95 13.94
C ARG A 39 7.75 10.45 13.12
N SER A 40 7.81 10.74 11.83
CA SER A 40 6.77 10.33 10.89
C SER A 40 7.38 9.57 9.73
N CYS A 41 6.58 8.72 9.14
CA CYS A 41 6.98 7.94 7.99
C CYS A 41 5.83 7.90 7.00
N LEU A 42 6.12 8.29 5.76
CA LEU A 42 5.15 8.22 4.67
C LEU A 42 5.51 7.06 3.76
N PHE A 43 4.59 6.14 3.62
CA PHE A 43 4.70 5.03 2.67
C PHE A 43 3.89 5.38 1.43
N ASN A 44 4.57 5.47 0.29
CA ASN A 44 3.93 5.74 -0.98
C ASN A 44 3.91 4.48 -1.81
N PHE A 45 2.71 3.93 -1.99
CA PHE A 45 2.48 2.75 -2.81
C PHE A 45 1.86 3.12 -4.14
N ALA A 46 1.94 2.21 -5.09
CA ALA A 46 1.23 2.30 -6.36
C ALA A 46 0.41 1.03 -6.56
N PHE A 47 -0.79 1.20 -7.11
CA PHE A 47 -1.70 0.10 -7.39
C PHE A 47 -2.48 0.46 -8.66
N PRO A 48 -2.89 -0.52 -9.49
CA PRO A 48 -3.56 -0.20 -10.76
C PRO A 48 -4.89 0.54 -10.61
N VAL A 49 -5.56 0.39 -9.47
CA VAL A 49 -6.80 1.10 -9.17
C VAL A 49 -6.75 1.64 -7.75
N PHE A 50 -7.59 2.61 -7.43
CA PHE A 50 -7.69 3.09 -6.05
C PHE A 50 -8.39 2.02 -5.21
N PRO A 51 -7.76 1.53 -4.14
CA PRO A 51 -8.40 0.58 -3.25
C PRO A 51 -9.53 1.26 -2.47
N ASP A 52 -10.51 0.45 -2.05
CA ASP A 52 -11.54 0.96 -1.16
C ASP A 52 -10.96 1.22 0.24
N ASP A 53 -11.76 1.86 1.08
CA ASP A 53 -11.33 2.21 2.43
C ASP A 53 -10.99 0.99 3.27
N GLY A 54 -11.72 -0.10 3.08
CA GLY A 54 -11.48 -1.33 3.82
C GLY A 54 -10.11 -1.92 3.55
N LEU A 55 -9.73 -2.02 2.28
CA LEU A 55 -8.41 -2.52 1.92
C LEU A 55 -7.31 -1.55 2.34
N ARG A 56 -7.54 -0.26 2.15
CA ARG A 56 -6.58 0.76 2.57
C ARG A 56 -6.32 0.69 4.08
N ASP A 57 -7.36 0.54 4.88
CA ASP A 57 -7.22 0.43 6.33
C ASP A 57 -6.46 -0.84 6.74
N LYS A 58 -6.67 -1.93 6.04
CA LYS A 58 -5.93 -3.17 6.30
C LYS A 58 -4.44 -2.99 6.03
N ILE A 59 -4.10 -2.37 4.90
CA ILE A 59 -2.71 -2.07 4.56
C ILE A 59 -2.09 -1.17 5.63
N LEU A 60 -2.80 -0.12 6.03
CA LEU A 60 -2.33 0.81 7.05
C LEU A 60 -2.08 0.10 8.38
N SER A 61 -2.98 -0.79 8.79
CA SER A 61 -2.82 -1.54 10.03
C SER A 61 -1.56 -2.40 10.02
N VAL A 62 -1.31 -3.09 8.91
CA VAL A 62 -0.12 -3.94 8.77
C VAL A 62 1.15 -3.09 8.82
N VAL A 63 1.16 -1.95 8.14
CA VAL A 63 2.30 -1.04 8.12
C VAL A 63 2.57 -0.50 9.53
N ARG A 64 1.52 -0.11 10.26
CA ARG A 64 1.66 0.37 11.63
C ARG A 64 2.24 -0.68 12.57
N GLU A 65 1.83 -1.92 12.42
CA GLU A 65 2.38 -3.02 13.24
C GLU A 65 3.85 -3.26 12.95
N ALA A 66 4.29 -3.03 11.73
CA ALA A 66 5.67 -3.24 11.33
C ALA A 66 6.60 -2.08 11.75
N CYS A 67 6.04 -0.95 12.17
CA CYS A 67 6.79 0.24 12.54
C CYS A 67 6.78 0.46 14.06
N PRO A 68 7.78 1.19 14.59
CA PRO A 68 7.77 1.54 16.01
C PRO A 68 6.51 2.33 16.38
N PRO A 69 5.92 2.07 17.55
CA PRO A 69 4.63 2.68 17.91
C PRO A 69 4.67 4.19 18.09
N TYR A 70 5.84 4.76 18.27
CA TYR A 70 5.98 6.22 18.42
C TYR A 70 6.07 6.97 17.11
N PHE A 71 6.12 6.26 15.97
CA PHE A 71 6.11 6.90 14.66
C PHE A 71 4.68 7.17 14.19
N LYS A 72 4.49 8.34 13.60
CA LYS A 72 3.26 8.66 12.88
C LYS A 72 3.36 8.06 11.49
N ILE A 73 2.43 7.19 11.15
CA ILE A 73 2.45 6.50 9.86
C ILE A 73 1.42 7.14 8.94
N ARG A 74 1.87 7.49 7.77
CA ARG A 74 1.01 8.00 6.70
C ARG A 74 1.09 7.07 5.51
N LEU A 75 -0.04 6.91 4.84
CA LEU A 75 -0.16 6.02 3.70
C LEU A 75 -0.71 6.79 2.51
N LYS A 76 -0.03 6.65 1.38
CA LYS A 76 -0.50 7.19 0.12
C LYS A 76 -0.46 6.08 -0.92
N ILE A 77 -1.57 5.86 -1.60
CA ILE A 77 -1.66 4.87 -2.66
C ILE A 77 -2.05 5.59 -3.93
N ASP A 78 -1.12 5.61 -4.89
CA ASP A 78 -1.34 6.24 -6.18
C ASP A 78 -1.76 5.20 -7.20
N ARG A 79 -2.59 5.63 -8.14
CA ARG A 79 -2.95 4.79 -9.27
C ARG A 79 -1.77 4.73 -10.25
N ASP A 80 -1.40 3.51 -10.63
CA ASP A 80 -0.25 3.30 -11.50
C ASP A 80 -0.66 3.26 -12.97
N TYR A 81 -0.71 4.44 -13.57
CA TYR A 81 -1.08 4.56 -14.98
C TYR A 81 -0.03 3.99 -15.93
N LEU A 82 1.21 3.96 -15.50
CA LEU A 82 2.29 3.43 -16.36
C LEU A 82 2.10 1.95 -16.61
N ASP A 83 1.72 1.20 -15.61
CA ASP A 83 1.45 -0.21 -15.77
C ASP A 83 0.28 -0.46 -16.72
N LEU A 84 -0.71 0.42 -16.71
CA LEU A 84 -1.88 0.30 -17.57
C LEU A 84 -1.56 0.60 -19.04
N ARG A 85 -0.58 1.46 -19.29
CA ARG A 85 -0.19 1.85 -20.64
C ARG A 85 0.94 1.01 -21.21
N GLY A 86 1.89 0.70 -20.37
CA GLY A 86 3.13 0.08 -20.81
C GLY A 86 3.04 -1.42 -20.98
N ALA A 87 1.94 -1.93 -20.66
CA ALA A 87 1.72 -3.35 -20.84
C ALA A 87 1.65 -3.70 -22.31
#